data_0a85d35002fca586e46ddcc42634cd62
#
_entry.id   0a85d35002fca586e46ddcc42634cd62
#
_cell.length_a   1.000
_cell.length_b   1.000
_cell.length_c   1.000
_cell.angle_alpha   90.00
_cell.angle_beta   90.00
_cell.angle_gamma   90.00
#
_symmetry.space_group_name_H-M   'P 1'
#
loop_
_entity.id
_entity.type
_entity.pdbx_description
1 polymer ?
#
loop_
_entity_poly.entity_id
_entity_poly.type
_entity_poly.pdbx_seq_one_letter_code
_entity_poly.pdbx_strand_id
1 'polypeptide(L)'
;MISHAFLNRIWYEDHPLSLLLLPISWIYSGFIKIRRLVYLSGLLPIQKINIPVLIVGNLTVGGTGKTPLIIWLANFLVENGHRPGIISRGYGSNKSRLPQQVRADSNPYLVGDEPVLIAQRTSCPVAVSTKRYIAAKELTEH
;
A
#
# COMPACT_ATOMS: atom_id res chain seq x y z
N MET A 1 29.14 -1.29 -2.17
CA MET A 1 27.75 -1.31 -2.71
C MET A 1 27.33 -2.76 -2.78
N ILE A 2 26.42 -3.23 -1.92
CA ILE A 2 25.99 -4.64 -1.90
C ILE A 2 25.12 -4.86 -3.14
N SER A 3 25.51 -5.79 -4.02
CA SER A 3 24.78 -6.10 -5.25
C SER A 3 23.38 -6.65 -4.92
N HIS A 4 22.34 -6.18 -5.62
CA HIS A 4 20.97 -6.73 -5.50
C HIS A 4 20.93 -8.26 -5.74
N ALA A 5 21.81 -8.77 -6.60
CA ALA A 5 21.94 -10.21 -6.83
C ALA A 5 22.43 -10.98 -5.58
N PHE A 6 23.32 -10.38 -4.79
CA PHE A 6 23.82 -10.97 -3.55
C PHE A 6 22.72 -11.04 -2.47
N LEU A 7 21.92 -9.98 -2.32
CA LEU A 7 20.79 -9.96 -1.39
C LEU A 7 19.71 -10.98 -1.79
N ASN A 8 19.40 -11.09 -3.07
CA ASN A 8 18.45 -12.09 -3.57
C ASN A 8 18.93 -13.52 -3.28
N ARG A 9 20.22 -13.76 -3.39
CA ARG A 9 20.83 -15.07 -3.09
C ARG A 9 20.69 -15.45 -1.61
N ILE A 10 20.87 -14.50 -0.70
CA ILE A 10 20.71 -14.72 0.75
C ILE A 10 19.24 -14.95 1.12
N TRP A 11 18.29 -14.33 0.41
CA TRP A 11 16.87 -14.40 0.75
C TRP A 11 16.11 -15.55 0.13
N TYR A 12 16.55 -16.02 -1.04
CA TYR A 12 15.82 -17.02 -1.84
C TYR A 12 16.60 -18.29 -2.13
N GLU A 13 17.91 -18.33 -1.83
CA GLU A 13 18.75 -19.54 -1.95
C GLU A 13 19.21 -19.97 -0.54
N ASP A 14 19.50 -21.25 -0.35
CA ASP A 14 20.01 -21.83 0.91
C ASP A 14 21.46 -21.38 1.17
N HIS A 15 21.62 -20.12 1.57
CA HIS A 15 22.92 -19.54 1.87
C HIS A 15 23.22 -19.66 3.36
N PRO A 16 24.43 -20.13 3.79
CA PRO A 16 24.76 -20.31 5.21
C PRO A 16 24.63 -19.02 6.06
N LEU A 17 24.74 -17.84 5.43
CA LEU A 17 24.48 -16.56 6.10
C LEU A 17 23.04 -16.39 6.56
N SER A 18 22.08 -17.11 5.97
CA SER A 18 20.68 -17.10 6.40
C SER A 18 20.53 -17.64 7.83
N LEU A 19 21.36 -18.59 8.24
CA LEU A 19 21.37 -19.16 9.59
C LEU A 19 21.75 -18.10 10.66
N LEU A 20 22.66 -17.17 10.33
CA LEU A 20 23.03 -16.06 11.21
C LEU A 20 21.89 -15.07 11.41
N LEU A 21 20.92 -15.01 10.48
CA LEU A 21 19.75 -14.15 10.58
C LEU A 21 18.59 -14.79 11.35
N LEU A 22 18.65 -16.09 11.65
CA LEU A 22 17.58 -16.81 12.36
C LEU A 22 17.26 -16.19 13.74
N PRO A 23 18.22 -15.88 14.62
CA PRO A 23 17.90 -15.29 15.93
C PRO A 23 17.23 -13.93 15.79
N ILE A 24 17.65 -13.12 14.80
CA ILE A 24 17.01 -11.82 14.49
C ILE A 24 15.58 -12.04 13.99
N SER A 25 15.37 -13.04 13.16
CA SER A 25 14.03 -13.43 12.66
C SER A 25 13.10 -13.86 13.80
N TRP A 26 13.59 -14.58 14.79
CA TRP A 26 12.80 -14.98 15.96
C TRP A 26 12.39 -13.79 16.82
N ILE A 27 13.32 -12.87 17.09
CA ILE A 27 13.03 -11.62 17.80
C ILE A 27 11.98 -10.80 17.05
N TYR A 28 12.14 -10.65 15.73
CA TYR A 28 11.18 -9.95 14.88
C TYR A 28 9.80 -10.62 14.90
N SER A 29 9.77 -11.95 14.79
CA SER A 29 8.51 -12.73 14.84
C SER A 29 7.81 -12.58 16.19
N GLY A 30 8.60 -12.58 17.29
CA GLY A 30 8.09 -12.30 18.64
C GLY A 30 7.47 -10.90 18.74
N PHE A 31 8.17 -9.89 18.23
CA PHE A 31 7.66 -8.51 18.19
C PHE A 31 6.35 -8.39 17.40
N ILE A 32 6.25 -9.04 16.23
CA ILE A 32 5.02 -9.04 15.42
C ILE A 32 3.86 -9.73 16.15
N LYS A 33 4.12 -10.85 16.85
CA LYS A 33 3.09 -11.54 17.66
C LYS A 33 2.60 -10.65 18.80
N ILE A 34 3.49 -10.01 19.53
CA ILE A 34 3.14 -9.07 20.62
C ILE A 34 2.32 -7.91 20.07
N ARG A 35 2.79 -7.28 18.99
CA ARG A 35 2.04 -6.21 18.32
C ARG A 35 0.62 -6.65 17.94
N ARG A 36 0.47 -7.84 17.35
CA ARG A 36 -0.84 -8.41 17.01
C ARG A 36 -1.74 -8.58 18.24
N LEU A 37 -1.20 -9.10 19.35
CA LEU A 37 -1.93 -9.25 20.60
C LEU A 37 -2.40 -7.90 21.16
N VAL A 38 -1.54 -6.87 21.11
CA VAL A 38 -1.89 -5.51 21.56
C VAL A 38 -3.03 -4.90 20.74
N TYR A 39 -3.09 -5.17 19.42
CA TYR A 39 -4.23 -4.75 18.61
C TYR A 39 -5.50 -5.57 18.91
N LEU A 40 -5.37 -6.89 19.11
CA LEU A 40 -6.51 -7.77 19.44
C LEU A 40 -7.08 -7.50 20.82
N SER A 41 -6.26 -7.11 21.78
CA SER A 41 -6.70 -6.73 23.14
C SER A 41 -7.40 -5.36 23.20
N GLY A 42 -7.42 -4.61 22.08
CA GLY A 42 -8.03 -3.27 22.03
C GLY A 42 -7.19 -2.15 22.67
N LEU A 43 -5.98 -2.44 23.13
CA LEU A 43 -5.06 -1.43 23.71
C LEU A 43 -4.64 -0.38 22.67
N LEU A 44 -4.61 -0.76 21.38
CA LEU A 44 -4.37 0.18 20.29
C LEU A 44 -5.64 0.40 19.47
N PRO A 45 -6.00 1.66 19.16
CA PRO A 45 -7.19 1.96 18.40
C PRO A 45 -7.08 1.44 16.96
N ILE A 46 -8.06 0.65 16.53
CA ILE A 46 -8.20 0.21 15.14
C ILE A 46 -9.17 1.15 14.46
N GLN A 47 -8.72 1.82 13.42
CA GLN A 47 -9.58 2.65 12.58
C GLN A 47 -10.36 1.74 11.62
N LYS A 48 -11.68 1.76 11.72
CA LYS A 48 -12.58 0.95 10.87
C LYS A 48 -13.36 1.87 9.93
N ILE A 49 -13.61 1.37 8.73
CA ILE A 49 -14.48 2.00 7.74
C ILE A 49 -15.60 0.99 7.46
N ASN A 50 -16.84 1.47 7.37
CA ASN A 50 -18.03 0.63 7.19
C ASN A 50 -18.31 0.28 5.72
N ILE A 51 -17.25 0.11 4.92
CA ILE A 51 -17.32 -0.31 3.52
C ILE A 51 -16.33 -1.45 3.27
N PRO A 52 -16.55 -2.29 2.26
CA PRO A 52 -15.58 -3.29 1.85
C PRO A 52 -14.24 -2.64 1.45
N VAL A 53 -13.12 -3.19 1.94
CA VAL A 53 -11.78 -2.70 1.63
C VAL A 53 -10.98 -3.82 0.99
N LEU A 54 -10.50 -3.57 -0.23
CA LEU A 54 -9.56 -4.44 -0.93
C LEU A 54 -8.14 -3.87 -0.81
N ILE A 55 -7.20 -4.70 -0.39
CA ILE A 55 -5.79 -4.31 -0.23
C ILE A 55 -4.96 -4.99 -1.31
N VAL A 56 -4.39 -4.19 -2.20
CA VAL A 56 -3.41 -4.66 -3.19
C VAL A 56 -2.01 -4.34 -2.69
N GLY A 57 -1.25 -5.38 -2.41
CA GLY A 57 0.10 -5.27 -1.86
C GLY A 57 1.07 -6.28 -2.46
N ASN A 58 2.33 -6.18 -2.08
CA ASN A 58 3.39 -7.12 -2.45
C ASN A 58 4.06 -7.69 -1.21
N LEU A 59 4.50 -8.94 -1.34
CA LEU A 59 5.41 -9.59 -0.40
C LEU A 59 6.88 -9.31 -0.75
N THR A 60 7.16 -8.98 -2.02
CA THR A 60 8.52 -8.74 -2.52
C THR A 60 8.73 -7.27 -2.88
N VAL A 61 9.98 -6.83 -2.85
CA VAL A 61 10.38 -5.50 -3.32
C VAL A 61 10.57 -5.55 -4.84
N GLY A 62 9.92 -4.62 -5.58
CA GLY A 62 10.08 -4.51 -7.04
C GLY A 62 8.79 -4.17 -7.78
N GLY A 63 8.91 -3.96 -9.07
CA GLY A 63 7.80 -3.67 -10.00
C GLY A 63 7.02 -4.94 -10.37
N THR A 64 6.10 -5.37 -9.53
CA THR A 64 5.36 -6.63 -9.66
C THR A 64 3.98 -6.48 -10.30
N GLY A 65 3.77 -5.43 -11.10
CA GLY A 65 2.51 -5.24 -11.81
C GLY A 65 1.32 -4.80 -10.95
N LYS A 66 1.55 -4.20 -9.77
CA LYS A 66 0.46 -3.69 -8.90
C LYS A 66 -0.42 -2.66 -9.60
N THR A 67 0.18 -1.68 -10.24
CA THR A 67 -0.55 -0.57 -10.86
C THR A 67 -1.47 -1.05 -12.00
N PRO A 68 -1.01 -1.91 -12.94
CA PRO A 68 -1.91 -2.53 -13.92
C PRO A 68 -3.03 -3.35 -13.29
N LEU A 69 -2.75 -4.09 -12.22
CA LEU A 69 -3.76 -4.88 -11.50
C LEU A 69 -4.82 -3.98 -10.85
N ILE A 70 -4.41 -2.87 -10.22
CA ILE A 70 -5.34 -1.91 -9.62
C ILE A 70 -6.24 -1.28 -10.67
N ILE A 71 -5.69 -0.87 -11.81
CA ILE A 71 -6.44 -0.29 -12.93
C ILE A 71 -7.46 -1.29 -13.47
N TRP A 72 -7.04 -2.53 -13.72
CA TRP A 72 -7.92 -3.60 -14.19
C TRP A 72 -9.04 -3.87 -13.17
N LEU A 73 -8.70 -4.03 -11.90
CA LEU A 73 -9.67 -4.33 -10.84
C LEU A 73 -10.68 -3.19 -10.65
N ALA A 74 -10.22 -1.94 -10.70
CA ALA A 74 -11.09 -0.77 -10.59
C ALA A 74 -12.09 -0.71 -11.72
N ASN A 75 -11.65 -0.88 -12.97
CA ASN A 75 -12.52 -0.90 -14.13
C ASN A 75 -13.51 -2.08 -14.09
N PHE A 76 -13.03 -3.27 -13.71
CA PHE A 76 -13.89 -4.44 -13.53
C PHE A 76 -15.00 -4.19 -12.49
N LEU A 77 -14.69 -3.55 -11.37
CA LEU A 77 -15.67 -3.22 -10.34
C LEU A 77 -16.70 -2.18 -10.87
N VAL A 78 -16.24 -1.18 -11.62
CA VAL A 78 -17.15 -0.19 -12.25
C VAL A 78 -18.09 -0.85 -13.24
N GLU A 79 -17.59 -1.73 -14.10
CA GLU A 79 -18.40 -2.50 -15.09
C GLU A 79 -19.45 -3.39 -14.39
N ASN A 80 -19.17 -3.85 -13.15
CA ASN A 80 -20.12 -4.63 -12.36
C ASN A 80 -21.01 -3.75 -11.44
N GLY A 81 -21.10 -2.45 -11.68
CA GLY A 81 -22.01 -1.54 -10.98
C GLY A 81 -21.55 -1.07 -9.61
N HIS A 82 -20.29 -1.31 -9.24
CA HIS A 82 -19.71 -0.79 -8.01
C HIS A 82 -19.09 0.59 -8.22
N ARG A 83 -18.89 1.33 -7.13
CA ARG A 83 -18.23 2.64 -7.11
C ARG A 83 -16.94 2.58 -6.28
N PRO A 84 -15.86 2.01 -6.80
CA PRO A 84 -14.61 1.91 -6.06
C PRO A 84 -13.92 3.27 -5.94
N GLY A 85 -13.40 3.57 -4.74
CA GLY A 85 -12.43 4.64 -4.52
C GLY A 85 -11.04 4.06 -4.35
N ILE A 86 -10.02 4.72 -4.88
CA ILE A 86 -8.64 4.24 -4.85
C ILE A 86 -7.81 5.10 -3.93
N ILE A 87 -7.08 4.48 -3.01
CA ILE A 87 -6.24 5.18 -2.04
C ILE A 87 -4.80 4.71 -2.17
N SER A 88 -3.90 5.65 -2.39
CA SER A 88 -2.46 5.42 -2.41
C SER A 88 -1.75 6.19 -1.31
N ARG A 89 -0.49 5.83 -1.06
CA ARG A 89 0.36 6.53 -0.11
C ARG A 89 0.99 7.79 -0.70
N GLY A 90 1.00 7.92 -2.02
CA GLY A 90 1.70 9.00 -2.71
C GLY A 90 3.22 8.90 -2.52
N TYR A 91 3.80 7.76 -2.86
CA TYR A 91 5.24 7.58 -2.76
C TYR A 91 5.96 8.54 -3.70
N GLY A 92 6.97 9.26 -3.21
CA GLY A 92 7.70 10.27 -3.99
C GLY A 92 7.08 11.67 -3.96
N SER A 93 5.87 11.84 -3.42
CA SER A 93 5.22 13.14 -3.31
C SER A 93 5.74 13.98 -2.14
N ASN A 94 5.52 15.28 -2.23
CA ASN A 94 5.73 16.19 -1.11
C ASN A 94 4.72 15.80 -0.01
N LYS A 95 5.20 15.29 1.13
CA LYS A 95 4.42 14.64 2.20
C LYS A 95 3.42 15.58 2.85
N SER A 96 2.29 15.84 2.19
CA SER A 96 1.16 16.48 2.83
C SER A 96 0.57 15.54 3.89
N ARG A 97 0.26 16.08 5.08
CA ARG A 97 -0.46 15.35 6.13
C ARG A 97 -1.96 15.24 5.82
N LEU A 98 -2.47 16.13 4.98
CA LEU A 98 -3.87 16.14 4.55
C LEU A 98 -4.04 15.23 3.33
N PRO A 99 -5.18 14.56 3.20
CA PRO A 99 -5.50 13.82 1.99
C PRO A 99 -5.57 14.79 0.80
N GLN A 100 -5.09 14.33 -0.34
CA GLN A 100 -5.17 15.08 -1.59
C GLN A 100 -5.91 14.24 -2.62
N GLN A 101 -6.95 14.80 -3.21
CA GLN A 101 -7.61 14.20 -4.34
C GLN A 101 -6.71 14.29 -5.57
N VAL A 102 -6.59 13.20 -6.31
CA VAL A 102 -5.77 13.10 -7.52
C VAL A 102 -6.66 13.10 -8.74
N ARG A 103 -6.35 13.96 -9.69
CA ARG A 103 -6.99 14.06 -11.01
C ARG A 103 -6.01 13.67 -12.11
N ALA A 104 -6.52 13.42 -13.30
CA ALA A 104 -5.69 13.06 -14.45
C ALA A 104 -4.66 14.15 -14.84
N ASP A 105 -4.94 15.40 -14.49
CA ASP A 105 -4.10 16.58 -14.71
C ASP A 105 -3.28 17.02 -13.48
N SER A 106 -3.35 16.27 -12.37
CA SER A 106 -2.60 16.58 -11.16
C SER A 106 -1.09 16.52 -11.40
N ASN A 107 -0.36 17.41 -10.72
CA ASN A 107 1.10 17.45 -10.81
C ASN A 107 1.72 16.21 -10.11
N PRO A 108 2.45 15.33 -10.84
CA PRO A 108 3.04 14.12 -10.26
C PRO A 108 4.05 14.38 -9.14
N TYR A 109 4.73 15.53 -9.13
CA TYR A 109 5.65 15.90 -8.05
C TYR A 109 4.95 16.12 -6.70
N LEU A 110 3.66 16.45 -6.72
CA LEU A 110 2.87 16.70 -5.52
C LEU A 110 2.17 15.44 -5.00
N VAL A 111 1.64 14.60 -5.88
CA VAL A 111 0.79 13.47 -5.53
C VAL A 111 1.40 12.11 -5.87
N GLY A 112 2.49 12.08 -6.64
CA GLY A 112 3.13 10.87 -7.16
C GLY A 112 2.66 10.53 -8.56
N ASP A 113 3.52 9.92 -9.36
CA ASP A 113 3.28 9.49 -10.74
C ASP A 113 2.31 8.32 -10.83
N GLU A 114 2.43 7.33 -9.94
CA GLU A 114 1.52 6.17 -9.92
C GLU A 114 0.04 6.57 -9.68
N PRO A 115 -0.33 7.40 -8.69
CA PRO A 115 -1.70 7.85 -8.50
C PRO A 115 -2.25 8.65 -9.69
N VAL A 116 -1.43 9.48 -10.35
CA VAL A 116 -1.83 10.22 -11.56
C VAL A 116 -2.13 9.25 -12.69
N LEU A 117 -1.27 8.25 -12.92
CA LEU A 117 -1.49 7.21 -13.93
C LEU A 117 -2.80 6.44 -13.68
N ILE A 118 -3.10 6.11 -12.42
CA ILE A 118 -4.34 5.44 -12.06
C ILE A 118 -5.54 6.35 -12.36
N ALA A 119 -5.48 7.63 -11.99
CA ALA A 119 -6.54 8.60 -12.26
C ALA A 119 -6.77 8.84 -13.77
N GLN A 120 -5.72 8.72 -14.59
CA GLN A 120 -5.83 8.81 -16.05
C GLN A 120 -6.45 7.57 -16.70
N ARG A 121 -6.35 6.41 -16.05
CA ARG A 121 -6.75 5.12 -16.62
C ARG A 121 -8.03 4.56 -16.02
N THR A 122 -8.62 5.23 -15.03
CA THR A 122 -9.86 4.84 -14.38
C THR A 122 -10.78 6.04 -14.23
N SER A 123 -12.10 5.80 -14.17
CA SER A 123 -13.11 6.82 -13.82
C SER A 123 -13.31 6.94 -12.30
N CYS A 124 -12.49 6.26 -11.50
CA CYS A 124 -12.65 6.20 -10.06
C CYS A 124 -12.03 7.40 -9.36
N PRO A 125 -12.60 7.89 -8.26
CA PRO A 125 -11.93 8.87 -7.42
C PRO A 125 -10.65 8.27 -6.82
N VAL A 126 -9.56 9.03 -6.93
CA VAL A 126 -8.24 8.65 -6.41
C VAL A 126 -7.81 9.65 -5.35
N ALA A 127 -7.36 9.17 -4.20
CA ALA A 127 -6.83 10.01 -3.14
C ALA A 127 -5.46 9.50 -2.64
N VAL A 128 -4.59 10.43 -2.24
CA VAL A 128 -3.30 10.12 -1.63
C VAL A 128 -3.22 10.70 -0.23
N SER A 129 -2.74 9.89 0.71
CA SER A 129 -2.43 10.34 2.07
C SER A 129 -1.45 9.39 2.76
N THR A 130 -0.59 9.95 3.60
CA THR A 130 0.24 9.16 4.53
C THR A 130 -0.63 8.42 5.55
N LYS A 131 -1.78 9.00 5.93
CA LYS A 131 -2.80 8.40 6.79
C LYS A 131 -3.98 7.92 5.93
N ARG A 132 -3.87 6.71 5.37
CA ARG A 132 -4.86 6.12 4.46
C ARG A 132 -6.29 6.12 4.99
N TYR A 133 -6.47 5.98 6.31
CA TYR A 133 -7.79 6.04 6.93
C TYR A 133 -8.48 7.39 6.69
N ILE A 134 -7.73 8.51 6.79
CA ILE A 134 -8.31 9.84 6.57
C ILE A 134 -8.73 10.01 5.11
N ALA A 135 -7.90 9.58 4.17
CA ALA A 135 -8.26 9.60 2.75
C ALA A 135 -9.48 8.71 2.44
N ALA A 136 -9.56 7.55 3.10
CA ALA A 136 -10.70 6.66 2.92
C ALA A 136 -12.00 7.29 3.46
N LYS A 137 -11.94 7.91 4.64
CA LYS A 137 -13.09 8.59 5.23
C LYS A 137 -13.59 9.71 4.31
N GLU A 138 -12.70 10.54 3.80
CA GLU A 138 -13.04 11.63 2.88
C GLU A 138 -13.69 11.12 1.58
N LEU A 139 -13.17 10.03 0.99
CA LEU A 139 -13.77 9.44 -0.21
C LEU A 139 -15.14 8.78 0.05
N THR A 140 -15.49 8.47 1.30
CA THR A 140 -16.78 7.86 1.64
C THR A 140 -17.83 8.87 2.07
N GLU A 141 -17.44 10.09 2.39
CA GLU A 141 -18.34 11.19 2.78
C GLU A 141 -18.81 12.02 1.59
N HIS A 142 -18.23 11.82 0.41
CA HIS A 142 -18.56 12.46 -0.87
C HIS A 142 -18.97 11.43 -1.92
#